data_30d8f88310b17580fb96246d8e0a40ff
#
_entry.id   30d8f88310b17580fb96246d8e0a40ff
#
_cell.length_a   1.000
_cell.length_b   1.000
_cell.length_c   1.000
_cell.angle_alpha   90.00
_cell.angle_beta   90.00
_cell.angle_gamma   90.00
#
_symmetry.space_group_name_H-M   'P 1'
#
loop_
_entity.id
_entity.type
_entity.pdbx_description
1 polymer ?
#
loop_
_entity_poly.entity_id
_entity_poly.type
_entity_poly.pdbx_seq_one_letter_code
_entity_poly.pdbx_strand_id
1 'polypeptide(L)'
;MQDPFGTGQYLGSGYTDGAQTPRNLAVVPFTPPATPNDGLTGSITGSGGRRFDLHSLYITPVWYNDLQVKITASRAGTVVDTRTVTLAAGSPTFLNLNYSDVDKVEFASQTGTGTPHTPYFSGPFGMNFVGRIFALDTINITLRPLPQQPA
;
A
#
# COMPACT_ATOMS: atom_id res chain seq x y z
N MET A 1 4.41 -3.26 -20.84
CA MET A 1 4.57 -3.06 -19.39
C MET A 1 5.85 -3.76 -18.97
N GLN A 2 6.78 -3.04 -18.37
CA GLN A 2 8.06 -3.65 -17.97
C GLN A 2 7.94 -4.24 -16.57
N ASP A 3 8.38 -5.49 -16.43
CA ASP A 3 8.59 -6.11 -15.13
C ASP A 3 9.59 -5.28 -14.32
N PRO A 4 9.21 -4.72 -13.15
CA PRO A 4 10.09 -3.87 -12.36
C PRO A 4 11.36 -4.59 -11.87
N PHE A 5 11.36 -5.93 -11.91
CA PHE A 5 12.49 -6.76 -11.50
C PHE A 5 13.21 -7.41 -12.68
N GLY A 6 12.70 -7.30 -13.90
CA GLY A 6 13.31 -7.83 -15.12
C GLY A 6 13.40 -9.36 -15.19
N THR A 7 12.66 -10.06 -14.35
CA THR A 7 12.77 -11.52 -14.23
C THR A 7 11.61 -12.28 -14.86
N GLY A 8 10.54 -11.58 -15.25
CA GLY A 8 9.32 -12.20 -15.75
C GLY A 8 8.51 -12.98 -14.71
N GLN A 9 9.01 -13.09 -13.48
CA GLN A 9 8.38 -13.90 -12.44
C GLN A 9 7.10 -13.30 -11.86
N TYR A 10 6.94 -12.00 -12.00
CA TYR A 10 5.85 -11.26 -11.35
C TYR A 10 4.83 -10.70 -12.34
N LEU A 11 4.91 -11.15 -13.61
CA LEU A 11 3.96 -10.70 -14.65
C LEU A 11 2.52 -11.02 -14.24
N GLY A 12 1.66 -10.00 -14.33
CA GLY A 12 0.26 -10.10 -13.94
C GLY A 12 0.00 -10.06 -12.44
N SER A 13 1.02 -9.88 -11.60
CA SER A 13 0.86 -9.63 -10.17
C SER A 13 0.67 -8.14 -9.90
N GLY A 14 0.23 -7.80 -8.69
CA GLY A 14 0.18 -6.40 -8.26
C GLY A 14 1.52 -5.68 -8.29
N TYR A 15 2.64 -6.40 -8.37
CA TYR A 15 3.96 -5.80 -8.56
C TYR A 15 4.12 -5.18 -9.95
N THR A 16 3.59 -5.84 -10.99
CA THR A 16 3.67 -5.31 -12.36
C THR A 16 2.47 -4.46 -12.71
N ASP A 17 1.30 -4.88 -12.31
CA ASP A 17 0.05 -4.24 -12.72
C ASP A 17 -0.27 -3.03 -11.84
N GLY A 18 0.32 -2.95 -10.64
CA GLY A 18 0.17 -1.83 -9.73
C GLY A 18 0.99 -0.59 -10.10
N ALA A 19 2.04 -0.76 -10.92
CA ALA A 19 2.91 0.36 -11.28
C ALA A 19 2.26 1.25 -12.34
N GLN A 20 1.85 2.44 -11.93
CA GLN A 20 1.29 3.47 -12.80
C GLN A 20 2.37 4.42 -13.31
N THR A 21 3.45 4.57 -12.56
CA THR A 21 4.64 5.31 -12.98
C THR A 21 5.79 4.34 -13.19
N PRO A 22 6.54 4.44 -14.30
CA PRO A 22 7.64 3.53 -14.55
C PRO A 22 8.68 3.55 -13.43
N ARG A 23 8.94 2.39 -12.82
CA ARG A 23 9.99 2.15 -11.82
C ARG A 23 9.78 2.75 -10.43
N ASN A 24 8.60 3.30 -10.13
CA ASN A 24 8.33 3.94 -8.84
C ASN A 24 7.15 3.28 -8.15
N LEU A 25 7.38 2.13 -7.55
CA LEU A 25 6.38 1.39 -6.81
C LEU A 25 6.84 1.23 -5.36
N ALA A 26 6.05 1.70 -4.41
CA ALA A 26 6.29 1.45 -3.00
C ALA A 26 5.55 0.17 -2.59
N VAL A 27 6.27 -0.80 -2.09
CA VAL A 27 5.71 -2.07 -1.63
C VAL A 27 5.85 -2.17 -0.12
N VAL A 28 4.78 -2.58 0.55
CA VAL A 28 4.86 -2.92 1.98
C VAL A 28 5.45 -4.32 2.10
N PRO A 29 6.70 -4.45 2.55
CA PRO A 29 7.35 -5.75 2.66
C PRO A 29 6.78 -6.53 3.85
N PHE A 30 6.91 -7.85 3.78
CA PHE A 30 6.65 -8.68 4.94
C PHE A 30 7.93 -8.83 5.78
N THR A 31 7.76 -8.97 7.10
CA THR A 31 8.86 -9.29 8.01
C THR A 31 8.69 -10.73 8.51
N PRO A 32 9.67 -11.60 8.33
CA PRO A 32 9.57 -12.95 8.90
C PRO A 32 9.51 -12.94 10.45
N PRO A 33 8.78 -13.88 11.07
CA PRO A 33 8.02 -14.95 10.46
C PRO A 33 6.61 -14.53 10.08
N ALA A 34 6.36 -14.34 8.78
CA ALA A 34 5.02 -14.05 8.28
C ALA A 34 4.33 -15.35 7.85
N THR A 35 3.03 -15.43 8.08
CA THR A 35 2.21 -16.52 7.58
C THR A 35 1.36 -16.07 6.38
N PRO A 36 0.82 -16.99 5.59
CA PRO A 36 -0.08 -16.60 4.49
C PRO A 36 -1.30 -15.77 4.91
N ASN A 37 -1.68 -15.84 6.19
CA ASN A 37 -2.82 -15.12 6.71
C ASN A 37 -2.48 -13.75 7.32
N ASP A 38 -1.20 -13.41 7.40
CA ASP A 38 -0.80 -12.18 8.06
C ASP A 38 -1.25 -10.94 7.29
N GLY A 39 -1.86 -10.02 7.99
CA GLY A 39 -2.01 -8.65 7.55
C GLY A 39 -0.70 -7.89 7.71
N LEU A 40 -0.44 -6.96 6.81
CA LEU A 40 0.78 -6.16 6.81
C LEU A 40 0.43 -4.68 6.94
N THR A 41 1.30 -3.94 7.61
CA THR A 41 1.10 -2.51 7.85
C THR A 41 2.26 -1.71 7.28
N GLY A 42 1.94 -0.68 6.54
CA GLY A 42 2.89 0.34 6.09
C GLY A 42 2.37 1.72 6.39
N SER A 43 3.23 2.73 6.44
CA SER A 43 2.81 4.09 6.74
C SER A 43 3.57 5.12 5.93
N ILE A 44 2.90 6.25 5.67
CA ILE A 44 3.51 7.50 5.23
C ILE A 44 3.54 8.40 6.46
N THR A 45 4.74 8.81 6.86
CA THR A 45 4.94 9.60 8.08
C THR A 45 5.78 10.83 7.77
N GLY A 46 5.35 11.97 8.27
CA GLY A 46 6.14 13.20 8.19
C GLY A 46 7.33 13.14 9.12
N SER A 47 8.54 13.34 8.59
CA SER A 47 9.76 13.35 9.39
C SER A 47 9.72 14.45 10.45
N GLY A 48 10.02 14.08 11.69
CA GLY A 48 9.98 15.04 12.82
C GLY A 48 8.59 15.59 13.12
N GLY A 49 7.52 14.85 12.78
CA GLY A 49 6.15 15.30 12.97
C GLY A 49 5.66 16.32 11.94
N ARG A 50 6.38 16.45 10.81
CA ARG A 50 5.99 17.36 9.73
C ARG A 50 4.61 17.00 9.19
N ARG A 51 3.77 18.00 9.04
CA ARG A 51 2.41 17.87 8.50
C ARG A 51 2.42 17.85 6.99
N PHE A 52 1.47 17.13 6.42
CA PHE A 52 1.28 17.05 4.99
C PHE A 52 -0.20 16.86 4.64
N ASP A 53 -0.52 17.10 3.37
CA ASP A 53 -1.81 16.77 2.79
C ASP A 53 -1.60 15.59 1.85
N LEU A 54 -2.33 14.50 2.04
CA LEU A 54 -2.31 13.36 1.14
C LEU A 54 -3.57 13.40 0.28
N HIS A 55 -3.39 13.73 -0.99
CA HIS A 55 -4.52 13.94 -1.91
C HIS A 55 -5.05 12.63 -2.47
N SER A 56 -4.17 11.86 -3.08
CA SER A 56 -4.55 10.64 -3.80
C SER A 56 -3.37 9.72 -3.99
N LEU A 57 -3.66 8.47 -4.28
CA LEU A 57 -2.69 7.48 -4.71
C LEU A 57 -3.39 6.33 -5.43
N TYR A 58 -2.61 5.47 -6.07
CA TYR A 58 -3.05 4.15 -6.50
C TYR A 58 -2.61 3.11 -5.49
N ILE A 59 -3.47 2.12 -5.24
CA ILE A 59 -3.18 0.99 -4.39
C ILE A 59 -3.58 -0.31 -5.09
N THR A 60 -2.73 -1.33 -4.98
CA THR A 60 -2.95 -2.61 -5.65
C THR A 60 -2.51 -3.75 -4.75
N PRO A 61 -3.37 -4.73 -4.45
CA PRO A 61 -2.93 -5.95 -3.79
C PRO A 61 -2.01 -6.74 -4.74
N VAL A 62 -1.01 -7.40 -4.17
CA VAL A 62 -0.06 -8.17 -4.97
C VAL A 62 -0.60 -9.58 -5.28
N TRP A 63 -1.13 -10.28 -4.27
CA TRP A 63 -1.46 -11.71 -4.37
C TRP A 63 -2.93 -12.05 -4.13
N TYR A 64 -3.72 -11.14 -3.56
CA TYR A 64 -5.09 -11.45 -3.12
C TYR A 64 -6.12 -10.56 -3.81
N ASN A 65 -7.19 -11.18 -4.32
CA ASN A 65 -8.42 -10.46 -4.70
C ASN A 65 -9.26 -10.19 -3.46
N ASP A 66 -10.09 -9.15 -3.50
CA ASP A 66 -10.98 -8.75 -2.41
C ASP A 66 -10.24 -8.52 -1.09
N LEU A 67 -8.99 -8.09 -1.19
CA LEU A 67 -8.19 -7.73 -0.03
C LEU A 67 -8.73 -6.45 0.59
N GLN A 68 -9.00 -6.50 1.89
CA GLN A 68 -9.38 -5.31 2.63
C GLN A 68 -8.15 -4.62 3.22
N VAL A 69 -8.05 -3.33 2.98
CA VAL A 69 -7.00 -2.49 3.55
C VAL A 69 -7.65 -1.36 4.35
N LYS A 70 -7.31 -1.31 5.63
CA LYS A 70 -7.75 -0.23 6.52
C LYS A 70 -6.76 0.92 6.42
N ILE A 71 -7.28 2.11 6.18
CA ILE A 71 -6.49 3.35 6.06
C ILE A 71 -6.84 4.23 7.25
N THR A 72 -5.83 4.60 8.02
CA THR A 72 -6.00 5.44 9.21
C THR A 72 -5.12 6.67 9.08
N ALA A 73 -5.73 7.84 9.04
CA ALA A 73 -5.03 9.12 9.05
C ALA A 73 -5.03 9.69 10.47
N SER A 74 -3.89 10.22 10.91
CA SER A 74 -3.75 10.77 12.26
C SER A 74 -2.94 12.07 12.25
N ARG A 75 -3.16 12.85 13.30
CA ARG A 75 -2.47 14.11 13.59
C ARG A 75 -2.10 14.14 15.07
N ALA A 76 -0.80 14.26 15.34
CA ALA A 76 -0.27 14.27 16.70
C ALA A 76 -0.82 13.13 17.58
N GLY A 77 -0.87 11.93 17.01
CA GLY A 77 -1.37 10.72 17.68
C GLY A 77 -2.89 10.57 17.75
N THR A 78 -3.65 11.56 17.27
CA THR A 78 -5.11 11.50 17.25
C THR A 78 -5.60 11.10 15.87
N VAL A 79 -6.44 10.07 15.80
CA VAL A 79 -7.05 9.61 14.53
C VAL A 79 -8.05 10.66 14.05
N VAL A 80 -7.87 11.12 12.80
CA VAL A 80 -8.77 12.11 12.17
C VAL A 80 -9.69 11.47 11.14
N ASP A 81 -9.30 10.35 10.56
CA ASP A 81 -10.14 9.58 9.64
C ASP A 81 -9.73 8.11 9.61
N THR A 82 -10.70 7.24 9.40
CA THR A 82 -10.49 5.81 9.19
C THR A 82 -11.44 5.33 8.11
N ARG A 83 -10.90 4.62 7.12
CA ARG A 83 -11.72 3.96 6.09
C ARG A 83 -11.15 2.59 5.74
N THR A 84 -11.99 1.70 5.26
CA THR A 84 -11.59 0.40 4.73
C THR A 84 -11.98 0.32 3.27
N VAL A 85 -11.04 -0.11 2.43
CA VAL A 85 -11.26 -0.31 1.00
C VAL A 85 -11.09 -1.78 0.66
N THR A 86 -11.86 -2.26 -0.32
CA THR A 86 -11.73 -3.63 -0.85
C THR A 86 -11.12 -3.54 -2.23
N LEU A 87 -10.05 -4.27 -2.45
CA LEU A 87 -9.17 -4.13 -3.61
C LEU A 87 -9.08 -5.44 -4.41
N ALA A 88 -8.88 -5.32 -5.71
CA ALA A 88 -8.69 -6.45 -6.62
C ALA A 88 -7.24 -6.54 -7.09
N ALA A 89 -6.65 -7.74 -7.02
CA ALA A 89 -5.30 -7.98 -7.53
C ALA A 89 -5.22 -7.73 -9.03
N GLY A 90 -4.07 -7.21 -9.48
CA GLY A 90 -3.84 -6.90 -10.89
C GLY A 90 -4.62 -5.70 -11.43
N SER A 91 -5.37 -5.00 -10.56
CA SER A 91 -6.19 -3.87 -10.95
C SER A 91 -5.90 -2.69 -10.02
N PRO A 92 -5.02 -1.76 -10.42
CA PRO A 92 -4.73 -0.58 -9.61
C PRO A 92 -5.99 0.23 -9.34
N THR A 93 -6.22 0.54 -8.06
CA THR A 93 -7.37 1.33 -7.63
C THR A 93 -6.91 2.74 -7.28
N PHE A 94 -7.49 3.73 -7.93
CA PHE A 94 -7.28 5.13 -7.58
C PHE A 94 -8.08 5.45 -6.32
N LEU A 95 -7.39 5.98 -5.32
CA LEU A 95 -8.00 6.45 -4.09
C LEU A 95 -7.86 7.96 -3.98
N ASN A 96 -8.99 8.65 -3.95
CA ASN A 96 -9.06 10.05 -3.63
C ASN A 96 -9.25 10.20 -2.12
N LEU A 97 -8.15 10.45 -1.41
CA LEU A 97 -8.13 10.42 0.06
C LEU A 97 -8.46 11.78 0.67
N ASN A 98 -7.90 12.84 0.13
CA ASN A 98 -8.10 14.22 0.59
C ASN A 98 -7.85 14.41 2.09
N TYR A 99 -6.83 13.76 2.63
CA TYR A 99 -6.41 14.00 4.01
C TYR A 99 -5.64 15.30 4.10
N SER A 100 -6.04 16.16 5.00
CA SER A 100 -5.45 17.48 5.18
C SER A 100 -4.81 17.61 6.55
N ASP A 101 -3.60 18.19 6.59
CA ASP A 101 -2.90 18.51 7.83
C ASP A 101 -2.72 17.29 8.74
N VAL A 102 -2.23 16.21 8.19
CA VAL A 102 -1.91 14.97 8.91
C VAL A 102 -0.40 14.80 9.03
N ASP A 103 0.05 13.99 9.97
CA ASP A 103 1.47 13.64 10.11
C ASP A 103 1.74 12.15 9.90
N LYS A 104 0.68 11.34 9.85
CA LYS A 104 0.79 9.91 9.58
C LYS A 104 -0.46 9.40 8.88
N VAL A 105 -0.25 8.58 7.85
CA VAL A 105 -1.31 7.77 7.22
C VAL A 105 -0.84 6.33 7.20
N GLU A 106 -1.58 5.45 7.87
CA GLU A 106 -1.26 4.04 8.00
C GLU A 106 -2.18 3.21 7.11
N PHE A 107 -1.59 2.24 6.43
CA PHE A 107 -2.28 1.30 5.56
C PHE A 107 -2.06 -0.10 6.13
N ALA A 108 -3.13 -0.77 6.52
CA ALA A 108 -3.07 -2.10 7.12
C ALA A 108 -3.97 -3.08 6.37
N SER A 109 -3.37 -4.07 5.70
CA SER A 109 -4.15 -5.15 5.12
C SER A 109 -4.71 -6.05 6.21
N GLN A 110 -5.98 -6.43 6.07
CA GLN A 110 -6.71 -7.15 7.12
C GLN A 110 -6.46 -8.65 7.03
N THR A 111 -6.08 -9.26 8.14
CA THR A 111 -5.92 -10.71 8.28
C THR A 111 -7.23 -11.42 7.94
N GLY A 112 -7.12 -12.51 7.18
CA GLY A 112 -8.26 -13.32 6.80
C GLY A 112 -9.12 -12.77 5.67
N THR A 113 -8.80 -11.59 5.13
CA THR A 113 -9.49 -11.03 3.97
C THR A 113 -8.81 -11.38 2.66
N GLY A 114 -9.60 -11.42 1.60
CA GLY A 114 -9.12 -11.68 0.26
C GLY A 114 -9.02 -13.17 -0.07
N THR A 115 -9.05 -13.44 -1.35
CA THR A 115 -8.87 -14.77 -1.93
C THR A 115 -7.63 -14.77 -2.82
N PRO A 116 -6.85 -15.88 -2.85
CA PRO A 116 -5.68 -15.96 -3.71
C PRO A 116 -6.02 -15.66 -5.16
N HIS A 117 -5.23 -14.79 -5.79
CA HIS A 117 -5.39 -14.48 -7.20
C HIS A 117 -4.73 -15.58 -8.04
N THR A 118 -5.51 -16.34 -8.80
CA THR A 118 -4.98 -17.29 -9.78
C THR A 118 -4.50 -16.54 -11.02
N PRO A 119 -3.37 -16.91 -11.65
CA PRO A 119 -2.68 -18.20 -11.63
C PRO A 119 -1.48 -18.32 -10.67
N TYR A 120 -1.22 -17.34 -9.80
CA TYR A 120 0.03 -17.31 -9.02
C TYR A 120 0.19 -18.45 -8.04
N PHE A 121 -0.93 -19.02 -7.58
CA PHE A 121 -0.92 -20.11 -6.62
C PHE A 121 -0.81 -21.49 -7.24
N SER A 122 -0.73 -21.60 -8.56
CA SER A 122 -0.67 -22.87 -9.30
C SER A 122 0.70 -23.18 -9.91
N GLY A 123 1.73 -22.47 -9.51
CA GLY A 123 3.08 -22.69 -10.04
C GLY A 123 3.71 -24.01 -9.57
N PRO A 124 4.62 -24.60 -10.38
CA PRO A 124 5.22 -25.91 -10.09
C PRO A 124 6.12 -25.93 -8.85
N PHE A 125 6.37 -24.81 -8.23
CA PHE A 125 7.29 -24.69 -7.10
C PHE A 125 6.60 -24.53 -5.74
N GLY A 126 5.28 -24.60 -5.67
CA GLY A 126 4.55 -24.49 -4.40
C GLY A 126 4.96 -23.28 -3.59
N MET A 127 5.18 -22.14 -4.25
CA MET A 127 5.61 -20.92 -3.56
C MET A 127 4.51 -20.48 -2.60
N ASN A 128 4.82 -20.60 -1.31
CA ASN A 128 3.96 -20.05 -0.27
C ASN A 128 4.10 -18.52 -0.34
N PHE A 129 3.16 -17.88 -1.03
CA PHE A 129 3.05 -16.43 -1.01
C PHE A 129 2.58 -16.02 0.38
N VAL A 130 3.50 -15.49 1.15
CA VAL A 130 3.25 -15.12 2.55
C VAL A 130 2.85 -13.67 2.64
N GLY A 131 1.83 -13.41 3.43
CA GLY A 131 1.36 -12.07 3.76
C GLY A 131 0.45 -11.45 2.71
N ARG A 132 -0.34 -10.52 3.15
CA ARG A 132 -1.28 -9.75 2.33
C ARG A 132 -0.63 -8.46 1.86
N ILE A 133 0.33 -8.62 0.97
CA ILE A 133 1.16 -7.53 0.44
C ILE A 133 0.30 -6.66 -0.49
N PHE A 134 0.50 -5.37 -0.38
CA PHE A 134 -0.06 -4.38 -1.30
C PHE A 134 1.02 -3.37 -1.72
N ALA A 135 0.77 -2.69 -2.82
CA ALA A 135 1.68 -1.71 -3.39
C ALA A 135 0.99 -0.36 -3.54
N LEU A 136 1.75 0.72 -3.32
CA LEU A 136 1.30 2.09 -3.52
C LEU A 136 2.08 2.70 -4.68
N ASP A 137 1.40 3.50 -5.50
CA ASP A 137 2.03 4.23 -6.61
C ASP A 137 1.36 5.58 -6.83
N THR A 138 2.06 6.47 -7.51
CA THR A 138 1.59 7.82 -7.89
C THR A 138 1.02 8.56 -6.68
N ILE A 139 1.83 8.64 -5.62
CA ILE A 139 1.43 9.29 -4.37
C ILE A 139 1.44 10.81 -4.56
N ASN A 140 0.26 11.42 -4.54
CA ASN A 140 0.10 12.87 -4.66
C ASN A 140 0.00 13.48 -3.25
N ILE A 141 1.07 14.16 -2.85
CA ILE A 141 1.25 14.68 -1.50
C ILE A 141 1.76 16.12 -1.55
N THR A 142 1.31 16.95 -0.63
CA THR A 142 1.82 18.30 -0.43
C THR A 142 2.36 18.42 0.98
N LEU A 143 3.63 18.78 1.11
CA LEU A 143 4.23 19.03 2.41
C LEU A 143 3.79 20.40 2.92
N ARG A 144 3.37 20.47 4.17
CA ARG A 144 3.08 21.75 4.81
C ARG A 144 4.36 22.43 5.30
N PRO A 145 4.40 23.75 5.33
CA PRO A 145 5.55 24.46 5.88
C PRO A 145 5.85 24.02 7.31
N LEU A 146 7.13 23.97 7.67
CA LEU A 146 7.53 23.79 9.06
C LEU A 146 6.99 24.94 9.90
N PRO A 147 6.59 24.68 11.17
CA PRO A 147 6.24 25.78 12.08
C PRO A 147 7.40 26.77 12.12
N GLN A 148 7.10 28.06 11.90
CA GLN A 148 8.11 29.09 12.03
C GLN A 148 8.55 29.14 13.49
N GLN A 149 9.84 28.94 13.72
CA GLN A 149 10.38 29.19 15.04
C GLN A 149 10.31 30.70 15.31
N PRO A 150 9.81 31.09 16.51
CA PRO A 150 9.89 32.50 16.90
C PRO A 150 11.35 32.94 16.86
N ALA A 151 11.57 34.08 16.27
CA ALA A 151 12.89 34.68 16.18
C ALA A 151 13.46 34.98 17.57
#